data_11d63505307c629f37a4ccfb3a0e64f7
#
_entry.id   11d63505307c629f37a4ccfb3a0e64f7
#
_cell.length_a   1.000
_cell.length_b   1.000
_cell.length_c   1.000
_cell.angle_alpha   90.00
_cell.angle_beta   90.00
_cell.angle_gamma   90.00
#
_symmetry.space_group_name_H-M   'P 1'
#
loop_
_entity.id
_entity.type
_entity.pdbx_description
1 polymer ?
#
loop_
_entity_poly.entity_id
_entity_poly.type
_entity_poly.pdbx_seq_one_letter_code
_entity_poly.pdbx_strand_id
1 'polypeptide(L)'
;MVFGNKGETSGTGVAFTRNPSTGEKGIFGEYLINAQGEDVVAGVRTPQPISQLEKDLPECYKQFMELAMKLENHFHDMQDMEFTIEEGKLYFLQTRNGKRTAPAAIQIACDLVDEGQITPEEAVCRIEAKSLDQLLHPTFDPAALKAGEVIGQALPASPGAAAGKVCFDAETAKAAGIGGKGERVILVRLETSPEDIEGMHAAQGILTVRGGMTSHAAVVARGMGTCCVSGCGEIKINEEKKEFTLGGHTFHEGDYISLDGTTGKIYNGDIKTQEASVGGNFKRIMDWADSFRKLGVRTNADTPADTKNAVKLGAEGIGLCRTEHMFFDPERIHNLRRMIVSDTVEAREEALSKLLPYQKGDFKAMYKALEGRPMTVRYLDPPLHEFTPKTEEEMADLAKDMGITVDEVKKKCDELHEFNPMMGHRGCRLAVTYPELAKMQTRAIMEAAIEVKEEDGYDIIPEIMIPLVGEKKELKFVKDIVVEVAEQVKKEKGSDIQ
;
A
#
# COMPACT_ATOMS: atom_id res chain seq x y z
N MET A 1 5.84 -11.65 -51.37
CA MET A 1 6.59 -12.27 -50.26
C MET A 1 8.01 -11.77 -50.32
N VAL A 2 8.67 -11.54 -49.18
CA VAL A 2 10.04 -11.06 -49.06
C VAL A 2 10.82 -12.07 -48.22
N PHE A 3 12.06 -12.36 -48.60
CA PHE A 3 12.85 -13.42 -47.98
C PHE A 3 14.20 -12.89 -47.47
N GLY A 4 14.42 -12.98 -46.15
CA GLY A 4 15.66 -12.58 -45.49
C GLY A 4 16.79 -13.59 -45.57
N ASN A 5 16.59 -14.75 -46.19
CA ASN A 5 17.54 -15.85 -46.30
C ASN A 5 18.12 -16.04 -47.72
N LYS A 6 18.28 -14.95 -48.44
CA LYS A 6 18.86 -14.96 -49.79
C LYS A 6 20.34 -14.53 -49.85
N GLY A 7 21.12 -14.94 -48.87
CA GLY A 7 22.55 -14.67 -48.77
C GLY A 7 22.91 -13.47 -47.91
N GLU A 8 24.16 -13.05 -47.96
CA GLU A 8 24.78 -12.08 -47.04
C GLU A 8 24.25 -10.63 -47.15
N THR A 9 23.55 -10.30 -48.22
CA THR A 9 22.88 -9.01 -48.40
C THR A 9 21.41 -9.01 -48.00
N SER A 10 20.97 -10.11 -47.40
CA SER A 10 19.62 -10.33 -46.90
C SER A 10 19.61 -10.60 -45.45
N GLY A 11 18.52 -10.27 -44.75
CA GLY A 11 18.37 -10.47 -43.32
C GLY A 11 16.98 -10.16 -42.81
N THR A 12 16.75 -10.36 -41.53
CA THR A 12 15.49 -10.04 -40.85
C THR A 12 15.74 -9.58 -39.43
N GLY A 13 14.85 -8.79 -38.87
CA GLY A 13 15.00 -8.32 -37.50
C GLY A 13 13.75 -7.71 -36.90
N VAL A 14 13.86 -7.43 -35.64
CA VAL A 14 12.85 -6.76 -34.81
C VAL A 14 13.50 -5.59 -34.10
N ALA A 15 12.87 -4.43 -34.13
CA ALA A 15 13.40 -3.26 -33.44
C ALA A 15 12.31 -2.33 -32.91
N PHE A 16 12.68 -1.61 -31.87
CA PHE A 16 11.87 -0.60 -31.21
C PHE A 16 12.47 0.79 -31.47
N THR A 17 11.64 1.82 -31.60
CA THR A 17 12.10 3.20 -31.72
C THR A 17 12.69 3.77 -30.45
N ARG A 18 12.38 3.16 -29.30
CA ARG A 18 12.92 3.48 -27.95
C ARG A 18 13.16 2.20 -27.18
N ASN A 19 14.01 2.24 -26.16
CA ASN A 19 14.26 1.08 -25.32
C ASN A 19 12.98 0.68 -24.54
N PRO A 20 12.44 -0.53 -24.74
CA PRO A 20 11.19 -0.96 -24.10
C PRO A 20 11.31 -1.18 -22.57
N SER A 21 12.53 -1.27 -22.06
CA SER A 21 12.80 -1.47 -20.63
C SER A 21 13.04 -0.16 -19.87
N THR A 22 13.73 0.81 -20.49
CA THR A 22 14.12 2.08 -19.83
C THR A 22 13.37 3.29 -20.38
N GLY A 23 12.83 3.22 -21.59
CA GLY A 23 12.20 4.35 -22.29
C GLY A 23 13.17 5.27 -23.00
N GLU A 24 14.49 5.06 -22.89
CA GLU A 24 15.49 5.88 -23.53
C GLU A 24 15.29 5.97 -25.05
N LYS A 25 15.43 7.19 -25.58
CA LYS A 25 15.30 7.46 -27.00
C LYS A 25 16.47 6.88 -27.79
N GLY A 26 16.15 6.09 -28.77
CA GLY A 26 17.13 5.45 -29.67
C GLY A 26 16.66 4.07 -30.10
N ILE A 27 17.05 3.67 -31.29
CA ILE A 27 16.64 2.37 -31.82
C ILE A 27 17.24 1.24 -30.98
N PHE A 28 16.37 0.37 -30.48
CA PHE A 28 16.70 -0.81 -29.71
C PHE A 28 16.19 -2.04 -30.44
N GLY A 29 17.06 -2.95 -30.85
CA GLY A 29 16.61 -4.12 -31.57
C GLY A 29 17.75 -5.02 -32.02
N GLU A 30 17.37 -6.10 -32.68
CA GLU A 30 18.25 -7.19 -33.06
C GLU A 30 17.90 -7.64 -34.51
N TYR A 31 18.91 -8.12 -35.23
CA TYR A 31 18.75 -8.68 -36.57
C TYR A 31 19.67 -9.86 -36.80
N LEU A 32 19.34 -10.65 -37.82
CA LEU A 32 20.16 -11.73 -38.32
C LEU A 32 20.34 -11.59 -39.82
N ILE A 33 21.58 -11.74 -40.31
CA ILE A 33 21.90 -11.86 -41.75
C ILE A 33 21.57 -13.28 -42.19
N ASN A 34 21.09 -13.40 -43.42
CA ASN A 34 20.71 -14.66 -44.11
C ASN A 34 19.80 -15.53 -43.19
N ALA A 35 18.70 -14.93 -42.79
CA ALA A 35 17.75 -15.55 -41.83
C ALA A 35 16.30 -15.16 -42.14
N GLN A 36 15.38 -15.95 -41.64
CA GLN A 36 13.92 -15.66 -41.62
C GLN A 36 13.46 -15.19 -40.21
N GLY A 37 12.27 -14.59 -40.12
CA GLY A 37 11.73 -14.06 -38.89
C GLY A 37 11.69 -15.09 -37.74
N GLU A 38 11.40 -16.34 -38.04
CA GLU A 38 11.37 -17.44 -37.06
C GLU A 38 12.76 -17.68 -36.45
N ASP A 39 13.85 -17.47 -37.17
CA ASP A 39 15.22 -17.68 -36.68
C ASP A 39 15.58 -16.67 -35.56
N VAL A 40 15.05 -15.44 -35.63
CA VAL A 40 15.26 -14.40 -34.61
C VAL A 40 14.51 -14.75 -33.32
N VAL A 41 13.27 -15.23 -33.44
CA VAL A 41 12.38 -15.51 -32.29
C VAL A 41 12.69 -16.85 -31.66
N ALA A 42 13.07 -17.86 -32.45
CA ALA A 42 13.33 -19.21 -31.95
C ALA A 42 14.67 -19.35 -31.21
N GLY A 43 15.56 -18.35 -31.27
CA GLY A 43 16.84 -18.36 -30.55
C GLY A 43 17.84 -19.40 -31.08
N VAL A 44 17.67 -19.90 -32.30
CA VAL A 44 18.57 -20.92 -32.90
C VAL A 44 19.95 -20.31 -33.22
N ARG A 45 19.97 -19.02 -33.54
CA ARG A 45 21.18 -18.24 -33.80
C ARG A 45 21.19 -17.02 -32.92
N THR A 46 22.37 -16.57 -32.47
CA THR A 46 22.52 -15.34 -31.69
C THR A 46 22.36 -14.13 -32.59
N PRO A 47 21.32 -13.29 -32.39
CA PRO A 47 21.12 -12.10 -33.18
C PRO A 47 22.19 -11.02 -32.87
N GLN A 48 22.41 -10.15 -33.84
CA GLN A 48 23.29 -8.98 -33.70
C GLN A 48 22.48 -7.76 -33.30
N PRO A 49 23.05 -6.85 -32.49
CA PRO A 49 22.38 -5.61 -32.15
C PRO A 49 22.17 -4.76 -33.43
N ILE A 50 21.03 -4.08 -33.52
CA ILE A 50 20.64 -3.28 -34.73
C ILE A 50 21.70 -2.25 -35.12
N SER A 51 22.49 -1.75 -34.16
CA SER A 51 23.59 -0.82 -34.43
C SER A 51 24.68 -1.41 -35.32
N GLN A 52 24.86 -2.73 -35.35
CA GLN A 52 25.84 -3.40 -36.23
C GLN A 52 25.38 -3.36 -37.69
N LEU A 53 24.05 -3.22 -37.94
CA LEU A 53 23.51 -3.11 -39.31
C LEU A 53 24.07 -1.89 -40.06
N GLU A 54 24.48 -0.82 -39.34
CA GLU A 54 25.16 0.34 -39.90
C GLU A 54 26.47 -0.03 -40.64
N LYS A 55 27.16 -1.04 -40.14
CA LYS A 55 28.42 -1.52 -40.76
C LYS A 55 28.17 -2.55 -41.86
N ASP A 56 27.20 -3.45 -41.61
CA ASP A 56 26.94 -4.59 -42.48
C ASP A 56 26.15 -4.18 -43.73
N LEU A 57 25.13 -3.31 -43.58
CA LEU A 57 24.25 -2.83 -44.64
C LEU A 57 23.90 -1.35 -44.44
N PRO A 58 24.82 -0.41 -44.66
CA PRO A 58 24.70 1.00 -44.27
C PRO A 58 23.51 1.71 -44.92
N GLU A 59 23.23 1.44 -46.19
CA GLU A 59 22.08 2.06 -46.87
C GLU A 59 20.75 1.56 -46.33
N CYS A 60 20.64 0.28 -45.96
CA CYS A 60 19.45 -0.25 -45.32
C CYS A 60 19.28 0.33 -43.92
N TYR A 61 20.38 0.47 -43.14
CA TYR A 61 20.34 1.10 -41.83
C TYR A 61 19.84 2.54 -41.87
N LYS A 62 20.36 3.33 -42.84
CA LYS A 62 19.92 4.71 -43.04
C LYS A 62 18.42 4.80 -43.35
N GLN A 63 17.94 3.98 -44.28
CA GLN A 63 16.52 3.90 -44.63
C GLN A 63 15.69 3.45 -43.42
N PHE A 64 16.19 2.48 -42.67
CA PHE A 64 15.53 1.99 -41.47
C PHE A 64 15.34 3.12 -40.46
N MET A 65 16.39 3.89 -40.14
CA MET A 65 16.34 5.01 -39.20
C MET A 65 15.32 6.08 -39.64
N GLU A 66 15.32 6.46 -40.92
CA GLU A 66 14.38 7.44 -41.48
C GLU A 66 12.92 6.97 -41.36
N LEU A 67 12.65 5.71 -41.69
CA LEU A 67 11.30 5.13 -41.62
C LEU A 67 10.83 4.90 -40.18
N ALA A 68 11.72 4.44 -39.31
CA ALA A 68 11.41 4.25 -37.88
C ALA A 68 10.97 5.56 -37.21
N MET A 69 11.72 6.63 -37.45
CA MET A 69 11.35 7.97 -36.94
C MET A 69 10.06 8.50 -37.55
N LYS A 70 9.84 8.24 -38.86
CA LYS A 70 8.59 8.61 -39.53
C LYS A 70 7.38 7.87 -38.92
N LEU A 71 7.53 6.59 -38.56
CA LEU A 71 6.48 5.80 -37.89
C LEU A 71 6.20 6.31 -36.49
N GLU A 72 7.23 6.54 -35.66
CA GLU A 72 7.06 7.10 -34.32
C GLU A 72 6.33 8.45 -34.35
N ASN A 73 6.76 9.35 -35.25
CA ASN A 73 6.13 10.67 -35.41
C ASN A 73 4.69 10.58 -35.94
N HIS A 74 4.37 9.57 -36.76
CA HIS A 74 3.03 9.39 -37.31
C HIS A 74 2.04 8.85 -36.26
N PHE A 75 2.49 7.87 -35.49
CA PHE A 75 1.67 7.24 -34.45
C PHE A 75 1.73 7.97 -33.08
N HIS A 76 2.65 8.94 -32.96
CA HIS A 76 2.91 9.67 -31.72
C HIS A 76 3.18 8.74 -30.53
N ASP A 77 3.80 7.58 -30.77
CA ASP A 77 4.14 6.58 -29.75
C ASP A 77 5.29 5.69 -30.19
N MET A 78 6.02 5.12 -29.23
CA MET A 78 7.08 4.14 -29.47
C MET A 78 6.55 2.99 -30.32
N GLN A 79 7.26 2.67 -31.38
CA GLN A 79 6.90 1.61 -32.30
C GLN A 79 7.76 0.36 -32.12
N ASP A 80 7.12 -0.79 -32.20
CA ASP A 80 7.68 -2.14 -32.33
C ASP A 80 7.54 -2.55 -33.78
N MET A 81 8.65 -2.82 -34.46
CA MET A 81 8.73 -2.98 -35.90
C MET A 81 9.39 -4.29 -36.25
N GLU A 82 8.76 -5.01 -37.18
CA GLU A 82 9.36 -6.18 -37.82
C GLU A 82 9.78 -5.82 -39.25
N PHE A 83 11.00 -6.17 -39.65
CA PHE A 83 11.55 -5.84 -40.96
C PHE A 83 12.33 -7.00 -41.58
N THR A 84 12.40 -6.99 -42.90
CA THR A 84 13.20 -7.91 -43.67
C THR A 84 13.99 -7.14 -44.74
N ILE A 85 15.21 -7.56 -44.95
CA ILE A 85 16.06 -7.06 -46.01
C ILE A 85 16.22 -8.20 -47.03
N GLU A 86 15.88 -7.95 -48.28
CA GLU A 86 16.06 -8.87 -49.38
C GLU A 86 16.98 -8.26 -50.41
N GLU A 87 18.16 -8.86 -50.63
CA GLU A 87 19.16 -8.41 -51.60
C GLU A 87 19.46 -6.90 -51.52
N GLY A 88 19.69 -6.39 -50.29
CA GLY A 88 19.99 -4.99 -50.02
C GLY A 88 18.81 -4.04 -50.07
N LYS A 89 17.58 -4.54 -50.16
CA LYS A 89 16.37 -3.72 -50.13
C LYS A 89 15.57 -3.96 -48.84
N LEU A 90 15.29 -2.88 -48.09
CA LEU A 90 14.56 -2.91 -46.85
C LEU A 90 13.03 -2.96 -47.06
N TYR A 91 12.36 -3.78 -46.24
CA TYR A 91 10.90 -3.90 -46.19
C TYR A 91 10.45 -3.96 -44.71
N PHE A 92 9.51 -3.10 -44.31
CA PHE A 92 8.81 -3.22 -43.08
C PHE A 92 7.65 -4.20 -43.27
N LEU A 93 7.54 -5.19 -42.35
CA LEU A 93 6.52 -6.22 -42.42
C LEU A 93 5.34 -5.86 -41.51
N GLN A 94 5.64 -5.33 -40.33
CA GLN A 94 4.66 -4.94 -39.33
C GLN A 94 5.17 -3.80 -38.47
N THR A 95 4.25 -2.94 -38.00
CA THR A 95 4.47 -1.98 -36.95
C THR A 95 3.31 -2.01 -35.98
N ARG A 96 3.59 -1.79 -34.72
CA ARG A 96 2.61 -1.68 -33.66
C ARG A 96 3.15 -0.81 -32.50
N ASN A 97 2.26 -0.31 -31.64
CA ASN A 97 2.71 0.36 -30.44
C ASN A 97 3.48 -0.63 -29.56
N GLY A 98 4.71 -0.27 -29.19
CA GLY A 98 5.62 -1.16 -28.49
C GLY A 98 5.15 -1.47 -27.07
N LYS A 99 5.15 -2.76 -26.72
CA LYS A 99 5.00 -3.18 -25.32
C LYS A 99 6.21 -2.72 -24.53
N ARG A 100 5.99 -2.24 -23.30
CA ARG A 100 7.02 -1.61 -22.49
C ARG A 100 6.78 -1.81 -20.99
N THR A 101 7.82 -1.67 -20.21
CA THR A 101 7.73 -1.68 -18.74
C THR A 101 7.08 -0.39 -18.23
N ALA A 102 6.62 -0.39 -16.97
CA ALA A 102 6.05 0.80 -16.34
C ALA A 102 7.04 1.99 -16.27
N PRO A 103 8.32 1.81 -15.89
CA PRO A 103 9.32 2.88 -15.97
C PRO A 103 9.48 3.46 -17.38
N ALA A 104 9.56 2.58 -18.39
CA ALA A 104 9.68 3.00 -19.78
C ALA A 104 8.43 3.77 -20.26
N ALA A 105 7.22 3.33 -19.85
CA ALA A 105 5.99 4.02 -20.21
C ALA A 105 5.97 5.47 -19.68
N ILE A 106 6.39 5.68 -18.44
CA ILE A 106 6.50 7.02 -17.85
C ILE A 106 7.54 7.87 -18.57
N GLN A 107 8.74 7.31 -18.81
CA GLN A 107 9.81 8.02 -19.50
C GLN A 107 9.36 8.46 -20.90
N ILE A 108 8.81 7.52 -21.69
CA ILE A 108 8.34 7.79 -23.04
C ILE A 108 7.22 8.83 -23.07
N ALA A 109 6.25 8.73 -22.17
CA ALA A 109 5.15 9.70 -22.10
C ALA A 109 5.65 11.12 -21.80
N CYS A 110 6.59 11.27 -20.87
CA CYS A 110 7.21 12.57 -20.56
C CYS A 110 8.02 13.12 -21.76
N ASP A 111 8.82 12.28 -22.40
CA ASP A 111 9.62 12.68 -23.55
C ASP A 111 8.76 13.12 -24.74
N LEU A 112 7.66 12.39 -25.03
CA LEU A 112 6.73 12.74 -26.10
C LEU A 112 6.01 14.07 -25.83
N VAL A 113 5.74 14.42 -24.56
CA VAL A 113 5.24 15.76 -24.19
C VAL A 113 6.32 16.81 -24.42
N ASP A 114 7.55 16.57 -23.99
CA ASP A 114 8.68 17.50 -24.14
C ASP A 114 9.02 17.72 -25.64
N GLU A 115 8.82 16.70 -26.46
CA GLU A 115 8.96 16.77 -27.90
C GLU A 115 7.76 17.43 -28.63
N GLY A 116 6.70 17.78 -27.90
CA GLY A 116 5.49 18.39 -28.43
C GLY A 116 4.63 17.45 -29.29
N GLN A 117 4.82 16.15 -29.18
CA GLN A 117 4.07 15.14 -29.94
C GLN A 117 2.72 14.80 -29.34
N ILE A 118 2.58 14.89 -28.01
CA ILE A 118 1.34 14.64 -27.26
C ILE A 118 1.14 15.71 -26.17
N THR A 119 -0.08 15.82 -25.69
CA THR A 119 -0.41 16.70 -24.55
C THR A 119 -0.15 15.99 -23.20
N PRO A 120 0.00 16.73 -22.10
CA PRO A 120 0.07 16.14 -20.76
C PRO A 120 -1.15 15.27 -20.41
N GLU A 121 -2.34 15.66 -20.89
CA GLU A 121 -3.57 14.89 -20.69
C GLU A 121 -3.52 13.52 -21.39
N GLU A 122 -3.04 13.51 -22.65
CA GLU A 122 -2.82 12.28 -23.41
C GLU A 122 -1.76 11.40 -22.76
N ALA A 123 -0.68 12.00 -22.22
CA ALA A 123 0.37 11.29 -21.51
C ALA A 123 -0.17 10.54 -20.30
N VAL A 124 -1.01 11.19 -19.46
CA VAL A 124 -1.67 10.56 -18.30
C VAL A 124 -2.58 9.41 -18.77
N CYS A 125 -3.37 9.61 -19.83
CA CYS A 125 -4.27 8.58 -20.36
C CYS A 125 -3.57 7.34 -20.90
N ARG A 126 -2.29 7.44 -21.30
CA ARG A 126 -1.49 6.31 -21.81
C ARG A 126 -0.87 5.44 -20.75
N ILE A 127 -0.83 5.90 -19.50
CA ILE A 127 -0.25 5.16 -18.39
C ILE A 127 -1.33 4.28 -17.74
N GLU A 128 -1.10 2.98 -17.70
CA GLU A 128 -1.97 2.06 -16.99
C GLU A 128 -1.78 2.22 -15.47
N ALA A 129 -2.84 2.63 -14.76
CA ALA A 129 -2.79 2.92 -13.32
C ALA A 129 -2.27 1.73 -12.48
N LYS A 130 -2.64 0.49 -12.85
CA LYS A 130 -2.15 -0.71 -12.17
C LYS A 130 -0.63 -0.92 -12.28
N SER A 131 -0.03 -0.44 -13.36
CA SER A 131 1.42 -0.57 -13.55
C SER A 131 2.20 0.37 -12.63
N LEU A 132 1.57 1.45 -12.15
CA LEU A 132 2.20 2.39 -11.22
C LEU A 132 2.47 1.79 -9.84
N ASP A 133 1.66 0.82 -9.40
CA ASP A 133 1.87 0.13 -8.12
C ASP A 133 3.26 -0.52 -8.05
N GLN A 134 3.75 -1.04 -9.20
CA GLN A 134 5.08 -1.64 -9.27
C GLN A 134 6.20 -0.64 -9.01
N LEU A 135 5.97 0.65 -9.27
CA LEU A 135 6.97 1.72 -9.07
C LEU A 135 7.02 2.24 -7.63
N LEU A 136 5.98 1.95 -6.85
CA LEU A 136 5.87 2.37 -5.44
C LEU A 136 6.58 1.40 -4.49
N HIS A 137 6.99 0.23 -4.99
CA HIS A 137 7.65 -0.80 -4.22
C HIS A 137 9.08 -1.05 -4.69
N PRO A 138 9.97 -1.54 -3.82
CA PRO A 138 11.29 -1.99 -4.23
C PRO A 138 11.19 -3.05 -5.34
N THR A 139 12.15 -3.03 -6.26
CA THR A 139 12.26 -4.01 -7.35
C THR A 139 13.64 -4.65 -7.32
N PHE A 140 13.81 -5.78 -7.99
CA PHE A 140 15.14 -6.38 -8.17
C PHE A 140 15.93 -5.67 -9.28
N ASP A 141 17.23 -5.61 -9.10
CA ASP A 141 18.14 -5.26 -10.20
C ASP A 141 17.97 -6.26 -11.35
N PRO A 142 17.67 -5.81 -12.59
CA PRO A 142 17.40 -6.71 -13.71
C PRO A 142 18.54 -7.66 -14.07
N ALA A 143 19.78 -7.24 -13.89
CA ALA A 143 20.96 -8.08 -14.17
C ALA A 143 21.15 -9.14 -13.09
N ALA A 144 20.97 -8.75 -11.82
CA ALA A 144 21.02 -9.67 -10.70
C ALA A 144 19.85 -10.70 -10.74
N LEU A 145 18.67 -10.26 -11.16
CA LEU A 145 17.50 -11.14 -11.28
C LEU A 145 17.66 -12.22 -12.36
N LYS A 146 18.30 -11.88 -13.49
CA LYS A 146 18.59 -12.85 -14.56
C LYS A 146 19.54 -13.98 -14.11
N ALA A 147 20.41 -13.69 -13.16
CA ALA A 147 21.34 -14.67 -12.58
C ALA A 147 20.73 -15.44 -11.39
N GLY A 148 19.55 -15.01 -10.91
CA GLY A 148 18.88 -15.59 -9.75
C GLY A 148 18.28 -16.96 -10.03
N GLU A 149 18.46 -17.89 -9.11
CA GLU A 149 17.87 -19.23 -9.13
C GLU A 149 16.47 -19.19 -8.51
N VAL A 150 15.42 -19.48 -9.30
CA VAL A 150 14.06 -19.64 -8.78
C VAL A 150 13.92 -21.00 -8.10
N ILE A 151 13.62 -21.01 -6.81
CA ILE A 151 13.46 -22.22 -6.00
C ILE A 151 12.01 -22.57 -5.70
N GLY A 152 11.08 -21.66 -5.93
CA GLY A 152 9.65 -21.89 -5.74
C GLY A 152 8.79 -20.73 -6.23
N GLN A 153 7.46 -20.96 -6.27
CA GLN A 153 6.48 -19.94 -6.62
C GLN A 153 5.19 -20.17 -5.82
N ALA A 154 4.60 -19.08 -5.31
CA ALA A 154 3.35 -19.10 -4.58
C ALA A 154 2.52 -17.85 -4.86
N LEU A 155 1.52 -17.53 -4.02
CA LEU A 155 0.63 -16.39 -4.26
C LEU A 155 1.35 -15.05 -4.05
N PRO A 156 1.29 -14.13 -5.01
CA PRO A 156 1.79 -12.76 -4.89
C PRO A 156 0.85 -11.95 -3.98
N ALA A 157 1.04 -12.05 -2.67
CA ALA A 157 0.10 -11.52 -1.69
C ALA A 157 0.25 -10.01 -1.43
N SER A 158 1.48 -9.48 -1.48
CA SER A 158 1.76 -8.05 -1.42
C SER A 158 2.97 -7.74 -2.31
N PRO A 159 2.90 -6.72 -3.18
CA PRO A 159 3.92 -6.46 -4.19
C PRO A 159 5.25 -6.00 -3.59
N GLY A 160 6.29 -6.01 -4.42
CA GLY A 160 7.64 -5.56 -4.10
C GLY A 160 8.68 -6.69 -4.13
N ALA A 161 9.94 -6.30 -4.07
CA ALA A 161 11.09 -7.18 -3.97
C ALA A 161 11.71 -7.08 -2.57
N ALA A 162 11.98 -8.21 -1.97
CA ALA A 162 12.65 -8.28 -0.68
C ALA A 162 13.78 -9.33 -0.72
N ALA A 163 14.91 -9.01 -0.12
CA ALA A 163 16.02 -9.93 0.07
C ALA A 163 16.55 -9.81 1.49
N GLY A 164 16.78 -10.91 2.18
CA GLY A 164 17.23 -10.86 3.55
C GLY A 164 17.48 -12.23 4.17
N LYS A 165 17.92 -12.20 5.41
CA LYS A 165 18.16 -13.38 6.23
C LYS A 165 16.86 -14.00 6.70
N VAL A 166 16.74 -15.29 6.63
CA VAL A 166 15.58 -16.06 7.12
C VAL A 166 15.48 -15.95 8.65
N CYS A 167 14.28 -15.61 9.13
CA CYS A 167 13.90 -15.66 10.54
C CYS A 167 12.61 -16.47 10.67
N PHE A 168 12.52 -17.34 11.70
CA PHE A 168 11.38 -18.24 11.88
C PHE A 168 10.38 -17.77 12.94
N ASP A 169 10.69 -16.73 13.69
CA ASP A 169 9.82 -16.16 14.72
C ASP A 169 9.87 -14.62 14.72
N ALA A 170 8.81 -14.02 15.26
CA ALA A 170 8.63 -12.58 15.30
C ALA A 170 9.66 -11.87 16.19
N GLU A 171 10.10 -12.50 17.29
CA GLU A 171 11.08 -11.92 18.23
C GLU A 171 12.45 -11.81 17.58
N THR A 172 12.90 -12.88 16.90
CA THR A 172 14.15 -12.88 16.14
C THR A 172 14.11 -11.83 15.02
N ALA A 173 13.01 -11.77 14.26
CA ALA A 173 12.83 -10.79 13.20
C ALA A 173 12.85 -9.34 13.75
N LYS A 174 12.19 -9.07 14.88
CA LYS A 174 12.20 -7.77 15.57
C LYS A 174 13.62 -7.40 16.06
N ALA A 175 14.32 -8.33 16.66
CA ALA A 175 15.65 -8.08 17.19
C ALA A 175 16.70 -7.82 16.09
N ALA A 176 16.61 -8.50 14.96
CA ALA A 176 17.54 -8.38 13.84
C ALA A 176 17.13 -7.31 12.82
N GLY A 177 15.83 -7.11 12.58
CA GLY A 177 15.30 -6.28 11.51
C GLY A 177 15.23 -4.78 11.81
N ILE A 178 14.29 -4.11 11.13
CA ILE A 178 14.08 -2.66 11.25
C ILE A 178 13.67 -2.30 12.70
N GLY A 179 14.37 -1.34 13.27
CA GLY A 179 14.18 -0.95 14.69
C GLY A 179 15.00 -1.77 15.68
N GLY A 180 15.61 -2.90 15.25
CA GLY A 180 16.59 -3.68 16.00
C GLY A 180 18.02 -3.41 15.51
N LYS A 181 18.69 -4.45 15.01
CA LYS A 181 20.06 -4.33 14.45
C LYS A 181 20.12 -3.68 13.06
N GLY A 182 18.96 -3.47 12.40
CA GLY A 182 18.87 -2.92 11.06
C GLY A 182 19.28 -3.88 9.95
N GLU A 183 19.30 -5.18 10.22
CA GLU A 183 19.59 -6.21 9.21
C GLU A 183 18.36 -6.41 8.30
N ARG A 184 18.61 -6.81 7.06
CA ARG A 184 17.53 -7.22 6.15
C ARG A 184 17.11 -8.64 6.52
N VAL A 185 15.84 -8.81 6.91
CA VAL A 185 15.30 -10.11 7.32
C VAL A 185 14.03 -10.45 6.56
N ILE A 186 13.82 -11.75 6.32
CA ILE A 186 12.60 -12.34 5.77
C ILE A 186 11.99 -13.21 6.85
N LEU A 187 10.75 -12.89 7.24
CA LEU A 187 10.01 -13.71 8.20
C LEU A 187 9.36 -14.88 7.49
N VAL A 188 9.75 -16.10 7.86
CA VAL A 188 9.22 -17.35 7.27
C VAL A 188 8.42 -18.10 8.33
N ARG A 189 7.11 -18.29 8.08
CA ARG A 189 6.19 -18.92 9.03
C ARG A 189 5.35 -19.98 8.36
N LEU A 190 4.86 -20.95 9.14
CA LEU A 190 3.79 -21.83 8.67
C LEU A 190 2.56 -21.03 8.29
N GLU A 191 2.12 -20.15 9.16
CA GLU A 191 1.10 -19.11 9.01
C GLU A 191 1.39 -17.99 10.02
N THR A 192 0.90 -16.78 9.78
CA THR A 192 1.06 -15.66 10.73
C THR A 192 -0.19 -15.46 11.57
N SER A 193 0.02 -15.01 12.80
CA SER A 193 -1.01 -14.63 13.77
C SER A 193 -0.86 -13.15 14.18
N PRO A 194 -1.82 -12.57 14.91
CA PRO A 194 -1.70 -11.21 15.45
C PRO A 194 -0.45 -11.00 16.32
N GLU A 195 0.08 -12.04 16.93
CA GLU A 195 1.31 -11.99 17.74
C GLU A 195 2.57 -11.75 16.90
N ASP A 196 2.52 -12.07 15.60
CA ASP A 196 3.63 -11.89 14.67
C ASP A 196 3.77 -10.45 14.14
N ILE A 197 2.83 -9.54 14.41
CA ILE A 197 2.75 -8.20 13.81
C ILE A 197 4.05 -7.40 13.98
N GLU A 198 4.66 -7.43 15.15
CA GLU A 198 5.92 -6.69 15.40
C GLU A 198 7.08 -7.24 14.56
N GLY A 199 7.17 -8.56 14.42
CA GLY A 199 8.15 -9.21 13.55
C GLY A 199 7.90 -8.94 12.06
N MET A 200 6.63 -8.89 11.66
CA MET A 200 6.23 -8.54 10.30
C MET A 200 6.62 -7.10 9.95
N HIS A 201 6.47 -6.15 10.89
CA HIS A 201 6.92 -4.77 10.72
C HIS A 201 8.44 -4.63 10.59
N ALA A 202 9.19 -5.45 11.30
CA ALA A 202 10.64 -5.43 11.28
C ALA A 202 11.23 -6.10 10.04
N ALA A 203 10.45 -6.96 9.37
CA ALA A 203 10.89 -7.73 8.21
C ALA A 203 10.77 -6.93 6.90
N GLN A 204 11.69 -7.17 5.98
CA GLN A 204 11.62 -6.64 4.61
C GLN A 204 10.64 -7.44 3.73
N GLY A 205 10.41 -8.69 4.07
CA GLY A 205 9.49 -9.56 3.36
C GLY A 205 8.95 -10.69 4.23
N ILE A 206 7.81 -11.22 3.84
CA ILE A 206 7.07 -12.26 4.56
C ILE A 206 6.82 -13.42 3.61
N LEU A 207 7.14 -14.64 4.07
CA LEU A 207 6.89 -15.89 3.35
C LEU A 207 6.09 -16.82 4.24
N THR A 208 4.92 -17.29 3.77
CA THR A 208 4.14 -18.27 4.51
C THR A 208 3.90 -19.54 3.72
N VAL A 209 3.88 -20.66 4.43
CA VAL A 209 3.58 -21.97 3.84
C VAL A 209 2.07 -22.11 3.56
N ARG A 210 1.25 -21.62 4.47
CA ARG A 210 -0.20 -21.59 4.38
C ARG A 210 -0.73 -20.18 4.23
N GLY A 211 -1.93 -20.05 3.68
CA GLY A 211 -2.64 -18.78 3.55
C GLY A 211 -2.96 -18.43 2.11
N GLY A 212 -4.06 -17.71 1.94
CA GLY A 212 -4.52 -17.17 0.65
C GLY A 212 -4.39 -15.63 0.60
N MET A 213 -4.96 -15.03 -0.44
CA MET A 213 -4.97 -13.57 -0.63
C MET A 213 -5.71 -12.79 0.47
N THR A 214 -6.52 -13.47 1.28
CA THR A 214 -7.28 -12.92 2.41
C THR A 214 -6.75 -13.38 3.77
N SER A 215 -5.61 -14.10 3.81
CA SER A 215 -4.97 -14.54 5.05
C SER A 215 -4.45 -13.34 5.85
N HIS A 216 -4.23 -13.56 7.16
CA HIS A 216 -3.65 -12.55 8.06
C HIS A 216 -2.34 -11.99 7.49
N ALA A 217 -1.42 -12.85 7.04
CA ALA A 217 -0.17 -12.42 6.42
C ALA A 217 -0.39 -11.48 5.23
N ALA A 218 -1.28 -11.86 4.32
CA ALA A 218 -1.56 -11.10 3.10
C ALA A 218 -2.21 -9.73 3.38
N VAL A 219 -3.17 -9.68 4.31
CA VAL A 219 -3.88 -8.44 4.66
C VAL A 219 -2.96 -7.47 5.39
N VAL A 220 -2.24 -7.96 6.40
CA VAL A 220 -1.33 -7.13 7.20
C VAL A 220 -0.15 -6.64 6.36
N ALA A 221 0.47 -7.53 5.56
CA ALA A 221 1.59 -7.13 4.69
C ALA A 221 1.20 -6.03 3.69
N ARG A 222 0.01 -6.12 3.09
CA ARG A 222 -0.52 -5.05 2.20
C ARG A 222 -0.76 -3.75 2.96
N GLY A 223 -1.28 -3.83 4.17
CA GLY A 223 -1.47 -2.64 5.02
C GLY A 223 -0.15 -1.96 5.40
N MET A 224 0.92 -2.72 5.54
CA MET A 224 2.27 -2.24 5.84
C MET A 224 3.07 -1.82 4.60
N GLY A 225 2.65 -2.21 3.40
CA GLY A 225 3.45 -2.07 2.18
C GLY A 225 4.66 -3.00 2.11
N THR A 226 4.66 -4.09 2.88
CA THR A 226 5.75 -5.08 2.96
C THR A 226 5.56 -6.17 1.92
N CYS A 227 6.63 -6.55 1.22
CA CYS A 227 6.62 -7.66 0.26
C CYS A 227 6.12 -8.95 0.92
N CYS A 228 5.17 -9.65 0.27
CA CYS A 228 4.64 -10.90 0.81
C CYS A 228 4.37 -11.93 -0.27
N VAL A 229 4.89 -13.13 -0.05
CA VAL A 229 4.58 -14.34 -0.82
C VAL A 229 3.88 -15.33 0.13
N SER A 230 2.65 -15.69 -0.16
CA SER A 230 1.81 -16.48 0.75
C SER A 230 1.37 -17.81 0.14
N GLY A 231 1.21 -18.83 1.00
CA GLY A 231 0.67 -20.11 0.57
C GLY A 231 1.61 -20.99 -0.25
N CYS A 232 2.92 -20.95 0.05
CA CYS A 232 3.90 -21.81 -0.59
C CYS A 232 3.86 -23.23 -0.01
N GLY A 233 2.89 -24.04 -0.45
CA GLY A 233 2.66 -25.40 0.04
C GLY A 233 3.79 -26.40 -0.27
N GLU A 234 4.75 -26.05 -1.13
CA GLU A 234 5.94 -26.86 -1.42
C GLU A 234 7.00 -26.78 -0.31
N ILE A 235 6.93 -25.76 0.55
CA ILE A 235 7.82 -25.58 1.68
C ILE A 235 7.52 -26.66 2.75
N LYS A 236 8.56 -27.37 3.18
CA LYS A 236 8.53 -28.22 4.37
C LYS A 236 9.26 -27.47 5.48
N ILE A 237 8.51 -26.84 6.36
CA ILE A 237 9.04 -26.04 7.48
C ILE A 237 9.10 -26.87 8.77
N ASN A 238 10.16 -26.65 9.54
CA ASN A 238 10.30 -27.08 10.93
C ASN A 238 10.72 -25.88 11.78
N GLU A 239 9.74 -25.21 12.39
CA GLU A 239 9.98 -24.00 13.17
C GLU A 239 10.79 -24.26 14.44
N GLU A 240 10.68 -25.44 15.06
CA GLU A 240 11.47 -25.81 16.24
C GLU A 240 12.96 -25.94 15.92
N LYS A 241 13.28 -26.55 14.77
CA LYS A 241 14.68 -26.67 14.30
C LYS A 241 15.16 -25.44 13.54
N LYS A 242 14.27 -24.46 13.31
CA LYS A 242 14.55 -23.26 12.53
C LYS A 242 15.15 -23.58 11.16
N GLU A 243 14.48 -24.48 10.44
CA GLU A 243 14.84 -24.91 9.09
C GLU A 243 13.63 -25.10 8.18
N PHE A 244 13.82 -24.89 6.88
CA PHE A 244 12.84 -25.30 5.87
C PHE A 244 13.53 -25.82 4.61
N THR A 245 12.81 -26.60 3.80
CA THR A 245 13.27 -27.07 2.49
C THR A 245 12.35 -26.56 1.39
N LEU A 246 12.95 -26.10 0.29
CA LEU A 246 12.26 -25.64 -0.91
C LEU A 246 13.17 -25.80 -2.14
N GLY A 247 12.65 -26.29 -3.26
CA GLY A 247 13.40 -26.42 -4.51
C GLY A 247 14.67 -27.27 -4.42
N GLY A 248 14.69 -28.25 -3.52
CA GLY A 248 15.86 -29.10 -3.29
C GLY A 248 16.93 -28.52 -2.35
N HIS A 249 16.75 -27.28 -1.87
CA HIS A 249 17.63 -26.60 -0.93
C HIS A 249 17.08 -26.70 0.50
N THR A 250 17.97 -26.71 1.48
CA THR A 250 17.63 -26.58 2.91
C THR A 250 18.15 -25.24 3.41
N PHE A 251 17.29 -24.47 4.04
CA PHE A 251 17.59 -23.14 4.59
C PHE A 251 17.44 -23.16 6.11
N HIS A 252 18.38 -22.51 6.78
CA HIS A 252 18.42 -22.35 8.22
C HIS A 252 18.25 -20.87 8.59
N GLU A 253 18.05 -20.59 9.88
CA GLU A 253 18.02 -19.22 10.37
C GLU A 253 19.32 -18.47 10.01
N GLY A 254 19.18 -17.31 9.38
CA GLY A 254 20.28 -16.48 8.91
C GLY A 254 20.74 -16.73 7.46
N ASP A 255 20.26 -17.79 6.80
CA ASP A 255 20.48 -17.97 5.36
C ASP A 255 19.73 -16.94 4.55
N TYR A 256 20.22 -16.60 3.36
CA TYR A 256 19.60 -15.58 2.52
C TYR A 256 18.62 -16.18 1.51
N ILE A 257 17.47 -15.55 1.42
CA ILE A 257 16.49 -15.77 0.33
C ILE A 257 15.99 -14.43 -0.20
N SER A 258 15.43 -14.45 -1.39
CA SER A 258 14.78 -13.27 -1.99
C SER A 258 13.37 -13.60 -2.44
N LEU A 259 12.45 -12.64 -2.24
CA LEU A 259 11.03 -12.75 -2.54
C LEU A 259 10.62 -11.71 -3.58
N ASP A 260 9.91 -12.14 -4.62
CA ASP A 260 9.21 -11.28 -5.54
C ASP A 260 7.70 -11.31 -5.23
N GLY A 261 7.23 -10.38 -4.46
CA GLY A 261 5.83 -10.26 -4.08
C GLY A 261 4.90 -9.85 -5.23
N THR A 262 5.45 -9.44 -6.38
CA THR A 262 4.69 -9.10 -7.58
C THR A 262 4.38 -10.35 -8.42
N THR A 263 5.32 -11.27 -8.53
CA THR A 263 5.18 -12.51 -9.32
C THR A 263 4.96 -13.76 -8.47
N GLY A 264 5.19 -13.67 -7.15
CA GLY A 264 5.12 -14.79 -6.22
C GLY A 264 6.34 -15.71 -6.28
N LYS A 265 7.41 -15.33 -6.98
CA LYS A 265 8.63 -16.15 -7.10
C LYS A 265 9.52 -16.02 -5.86
N ILE A 266 10.15 -17.12 -5.51
CA ILE A 266 11.11 -17.23 -4.41
C ILE A 266 12.44 -17.61 -5.01
N TYR A 267 13.49 -16.91 -4.62
CA TYR A 267 14.84 -17.10 -5.16
C TYR A 267 15.83 -17.52 -4.07
N ASN A 268 16.81 -18.33 -4.47
CA ASN A 268 17.95 -18.68 -3.63
C ASN A 268 18.92 -17.50 -3.49
N GLY A 269 19.35 -17.19 -2.26
CA GLY A 269 20.36 -16.18 -1.99
C GLY A 269 19.88 -14.73 -1.94
N ASP A 270 20.83 -13.82 -1.85
CA ASP A 270 20.63 -12.37 -1.72
C ASP A 270 20.66 -11.70 -3.10
N ILE A 271 19.51 -11.47 -3.71
CA ILE A 271 19.39 -10.72 -4.97
C ILE A 271 19.33 -9.25 -4.67
N LYS A 272 20.18 -8.46 -5.30
CA LYS A 272 20.21 -7.00 -5.14
C LYS A 272 18.87 -6.37 -5.48
N THR A 273 18.33 -5.58 -4.54
CA THR A 273 17.13 -4.78 -4.71
C THR A 273 17.46 -3.33 -5.06
N GLN A 274 16.52 -2.66 -5.72
CA GLN A 274 16.53 -1.23 -6.00
C GLN A 274 15.32 -0.60 -5.29
N GLU A 275 15.53 0.54 -4.65
CA GLU A 275 14.45 1.27 -4.00
C GLU A 275 13.42 1.80 -5.02
N ALA A 276 12.19 2.00 -4.56
CA ALA A 276 11.13 2.57 -5.35
C ALA A 276 11.50 3.97 -5.86
N SER A 277 11.38 4.20 -7.16
CA SER A 277 11.68 5.50 -7.77
C SER A 277 10.41 6.35 -7.93
N VAL A 278 10.03 7.06 -6.86
CA VAL A 278 8.88 7.99 -6.84
C VAL A 278 9.23 9.43 -7.22
N GLY A 279 10.44 9.66 -7.76
CA GLY A 279 10.94 10.98 -8.19
C GLY A 279 10.84 11.21 -9.70
N GLY A 280 11.32 12.39 -10.15
CA GLY A 280 11.48 12.70 -11.57
C GLY A 280 10.19 12.63 -12.39
N ASN A 281 10.19 11.81 -13.43
CA ASN A 281 9.06 11.70 -14.37
C ASN A 281 7.79 11.08 -13.76
N PHE A 282 7.92 10.20 -12.75
CA PHE A 282 6.75 9.73 -11.98
C PHE A 282 6.01 10.90 -11.33
N LYS A 283 6.75 11.79 -10.68
CA LYS A 283 6.16 12.98 -10.08
C LYS A 283 5.49 13.88 -11.12
N ARG A 284 6.11 14.08 -12.28
CA ARG A 284 5.52 14.88 -13.40
C ARG A 284 4.16 14.31 -13.83
N ILE A 285 4.07 12.99 -14.05
CA ILE A 285 2.81 12.32 -14.42
C ILE A 285 1.75 12.54 -13.33
N MET A 286 2.13 12.41 -12.04
CA MET A 286 1.20 12.64 -10.93
C MET A 286 0.76 14.10 -10.85
N ASP A 287 1.66 15.06 -11.02
CA ASP A 287 1.33 16.49 -11.03
C ASP A 287 0.35 16.82 -12.19
N TRP A 288 0.55 16.23 -13.36
CA TRP A 288 -0.39 16.37 -14.48
C TRP A 288 -1.76 15.72 -14.15
N ALA A 289 -1.76 14.50 -13.63
CA ALA A 289 -3.00 13.82 -13.22
C ALA A 289 -3.77 14.64 -12.19
N ASP A 290 -3.08 15.22 -11.20
CA ASP A 290 -3.68 16.09 -10.19
C ASP A 290 -4.29 17.38 -10.77
N SER A 291 -3.74 17.89 -11.87
CA SER A 291 -4.30 19.07 -12.55
C SER A 291 -5.63 18.80 -13.28
N PHE A 292 -5.90 17.54 -13.64
CA PHE A 292 -7.10 17.14 -14.38
C PHE A 292 -8.17 16.50 -13.49
N ARG A 293 -7.79 15.83 -12.40
CA ARG A 293 -8.74 15.16 -11.50
C ARG A 293 -9.66 16.16 -10.80
N LYS A 294 -10.88 15.70 -10.50
CA LYS A 294 -11.90 16.49 -9.79
C LYS A 294 -12.15 16.00 -8.37
N LEU A 295 -11.87 14.73 -8.10
CA LEU A 295 -12.06 14.11 -6.80
C LEU A 295 -10.78 14.24 -5.96
N GLY A 296 -10.95 14.61 -4.68
CA GLY A 296 -9.89 14.54 -3.68
C GLY A 296 -9.65 13.12 -3.19
N VAL A 297 -8.43 12.82 -2.78
CA VAL A 297 -8.03 11.52 -2.24
C VAL A 297 -7.84 11.64 -0.74
N ARG A 298 -8.67 10.92 0.03
CA ARG A 298 -8.54 10.80 1.49
C ARG A 298 -8.10 9.38 1.86
N THR A 299 -7.35 9.25 2.93
CA THR A 299 -6.90 7.96 3.47
C THR A 299 -7.48 7.72 4.85
N ASN A 300 -7.27 6.51 5.41
CA ASN A 300 -7.59 6.22 6.79
C ASN A 300 -6.36 6.49 7.66
N ALA A 301 -6.55 7.14 8.79
CA ALA A 301 -5.53 7.30 9.83
C ALA A 301 -6.21 7.46 11.19
N ASP A 302 -5.65 6.81 12.20
CA ASP A 302 -6.24 6.72 13.53
C ASP A 302 -5.33 7.34 14.61
N THR A 303 -4.08 7.69 14.22
CA THR A 303 -3.08 8.30 15.11
C THR A 303 -2.46 9.57 14.50
N PRO A 304 -1.89 10.48 15.32
CA PRO A 304 -1.14 11.64 14.81
C PRO A 304 0.06 11.26 13.93
N ALA A 305 0.72 10.14 14.20
CA ALA A 305 1.86 9.65 13.43
C ALA A 305 1.42 9.19 12.03
N ASP A 306 0.35 8.40 11.95
CA ASP A 306 -0.24 7.95 10.68
C ASP A 306 -0.72 9.15 9.85
N THR A 307 -1.35 10.12 10.50
CA THR A 307 -1.82 11.35 9.85
C THR A 307 -0.68 12.14 9.21
N LYS A 308 0.45 12.32 9.92
CA LYS A 308 1.64 12.98 9.38
C LYS A 308 2.22 12.22 8.18
N ASN A 309 2.26 10.90 8.28
CA ASN A 309 2.73 10.08 7.18
C ASN A 309 1.79 10.15 5.97
N ALA A 310 0.47 10.11 6.19
CA ALA A 310 -0.54 10.27 5.15
C ALA A 310 -0.39 11.59 4.39
N VAL A 311 -0.24 12.71 5.10
CA VAL A 311 -0.01 14.03 4.49
C VAL A 311 1.30 14.06 3.70
N LYS A 312 2.37 13.50 4.24
CA LYS A 312 3.67 13.38 3.55
C LYS A 312 3.55 12.58 2.25
N LEU A 313 2.70 11.57 2.21
CA LEU A 313 2.41 10.75 1.02
C LEU A 313 1.42 11.42 0.05
N GLY A 314 0.92 12.61 0.36
CA GLY A 314 0.06 13.38 -0.53
C GLY A 314 -1.44 13.22 -0.28
N ALA A 315 -1.86 12.66 0.86
CA ALA A 315 -3.28 12.61 1.22
C ALA A 315 -3.87 14.00 1.40
N GLU A 316 -5.07 14.22 0.86
CA GLU A 316 -5.79 15.50 0.92
C GLU A 316 -6.74 15.58 2.11
N GLY A 317 -6.76 14.56 2.95
CA GLY A 317 -7.53 14.48 4.17
C GLY A 317 -7.63 13.06 4.70
N ILE A 318 -8.30 12.94 5.85
CA ILE A 318 -8.61 11.65 6.46
C ILE A 318 -10.08 11.33 6.18
N GLY A 319 -10.33 10.24 5.46
CA GLY A 319 -11.67 9.76 5.12
C GLY A 319 -12.32 8.95 6.24
N LEU A 320 -11.51 8.36 7.12
CA LEU A 320 -11.97 7.63 8.28
C LEU A 320 -10.90 7.68 9.39
N CYS A 321 -11.28 8.27 10.53
CA CYS A 321 -10.59 8.15 11.80
C CYS A 321 -11.45 7.31 12.74
N ARG A 322 -10.92 6.16 13.19
CA ARG A 322 -11.59 5.19 14.06
C ARG A 322 -11.22 5.48 15.50
N THR A 323 -12.16 6.01 16.25
CA THR A 323 -11.91 6.47 17.64
C THR A 323 -11.66 5.33 18.63
N GLU A 324 -12.08 4.11 18.32
CA GLU A 324 -11.81 2.93 19.15
C GLU A 324 -10.31 2.67 19.35
N HIS A 325 -9.48 2.93 18.35
CA HIS A 325 -8.03 2.72 18.45
C HIS A 325 -7.36 3.67 19.46
N MET A 326 -7.99 4.80 19.75
CA MET A 326 -7.48 5.76 20.73
C MET A 326 -7.65 5.29 22.18
N PHE A 327 -8.43 4.25 22.43
CA PHE A 327 -8.76 3.78 23.79
C PHE A 327 -7.92 2.60 24.30
N PHE A 328 -7.11 1.96 23.45
CA PHE A 328 -6.35 0.77 23.84
C PHE A 328 -5.11 1.04 24.69
N ASP A 329 -4.73 2.30 24.90
CA ASP A 329 -3.67 2.64 25.84
C ASP A 329 -4.07 2.25 27.28
N PRO A 330 -3.17 1.69 28.11
CA PRO A 330 -3.47 1.20 29.46
C PRO A 330 -4.17 2.21 30.38
N GLU A 331 -3.78 3.48 30.33
CA GLU A 331 -4.39 4.53 31.15
C GLU A 331 -5.81 4.87 30.66
N ARG A 332 -6.04 4.80 29.36
CA ARG A 332 -7.31 5.14 28.73
C ARG A 332 -8.32 4.01 28.82
N ILE A 333 -7.90 2.78 28.54
CA ILE A 333 -8.77 1.60 28.58
C ILE A 333 -9.39 1.39 29.97
N HIS A 334 -8.64 1.70 31.03
CA HIS A 334 -9.14 1.60 32.40
C HIS A 334 -10.36 2.51 32.63
N ASN A 335 -10.28 3.77 32.21
CA ASN A 335 -11.40 4.70 32.34
C ASN A 335 -12.59 4.35 31.43
N LEU A 336 -12.34 3.79 30.24
CA LEU A 336 -13.40 3.28 29.39
C LEU A 336 -14.11 2.08 30.04
N ARG A 337 -13.35 1.16 30.64
CA ARG A 337 -13.90 0.02 31.43
C ARG A 337 -14.74 0.48 32.60
N ARG A 338 -14.33 1.53 33.32
CA ARG A 338 -15.14 2.17 34.37
C ARG A 338 -16.48 2.66 33.81
N MET A 339 -16.47 3.37 32.69
CA MET A 339 -17.69 3.82 32.03
C MET A 339 -18.60 2.64 31.67
N ILE A 340 -18.06 1.57 31.07
CA ILE A 340 -18.81 0.39 30.63
C ILE A 340 -19.50 -0.33 31.79
N VAL A 341 -18.81 -0.46 32.93
CA VAL A 341 -19.31 -1.18 34.11
C VAL A 341 -20.25 -0.33 34.97
N SER A 342 -20.23 0.99 34.82
CA SER A 342 -21.04 1.93 35.62
C SER A 342 -22.54 1.84 35.31
N ASP A 343 -23.36 1.74 36.32
CA ASP A 343 -24.82 1.63 36.21
C ASP A 343 -25.52 2.99 36.14
N THR A 344 -24.91 4.07 36.65
CA THR A 344 -25.52 5.41 36.67
C THR A 344 -24.91 6.34 35.62
N VAL A 345 -25.69 7.30 35.15
CA VAL A 345 -25.23 8.33 34.21
C VAL A 345 -24.09 9.13 34.79
N GLU A 346 -24.22 9.53 36.07
CA GLU A 346 -23.21 10.35 36.78
C GLU A 346 -21.85 9.64 36.84
N ALA A 347 -21.85 8.33 37.13
CA ALA A 347 -20.61 7.55 37.20
C ALA A 347 -19.98 7.38 35.79
N ARG A 348 -20.81 7.24 34.76
CA ARG A 348 -20.33 7.19 33.37
C ARG A 348 -19.75 8.54 32.94
N GLU A 349 -20.43 9.65 33.25
CA GLU A 349 -19.93 11.00 32.93
C GLU A 349 -18.62 11.30 33.67
N GLU A 350 -18.46 10.85 34.94
CA GLU A 350 -17.18 10.98 35.63
C GLU A 350 -16.05 10.24 34.90
N ALA A 351 -16.28 8.99 34.52
CA ALA A 351 -15.28 8.21 33.77
C ALA A 351 -14.95 8.83 32.42
N LEU A 352 -15.95 9.32 31.67
CA LEU A 352 -15.80 10.00 30.40
C LEU A 352 -15.06 11.34 30.51
N SER A 353 -15.27 12.06 31.63
CA SER A 353 -14.54 13.32 31.88
C SER A 353 -13.02 13.12 31.95
N LYS A 354 -12.57 11.94 32.37
CA LYS A 354 -11.14 11.56 32.40
C LYS A 354 -10.62 11.17 31.01
N LEU A 355 -11.48 10.70 30.11
CA LEU A 355 -11.13 10.35 28.72
C LEU A 355 -11.11 11.56 27.79
N LEU A 356 -11.93 12.57 28.06
CA LEU A 356 -12.06 13.77 27.24
C LEU A 356 -10.71 14.44 26.91
N PRO A 357 -9.80 14.70 27.89
CA PRO A 357 -8.52 15.34 27.60
C PRO A 357 -7.64 14.53 26.64
N TYR A 358 -7.66 13.21 26.76
CA TYR A 358 -6.88 12.32 25.87
C TYR A 358 -7.39 12.38 24.44
N GLN A 359 -8.70 12.19 24.23
CA GLN A 359 -9.27 12.26 22.88
C GLN A 359 -9.12 13.65 22.28
N LYS A 360 -9.36 14.71 23.05
CA LYS A 360 -9.12 16.08 22.57
C LYS A 360 -7.67 16.27 22.15
N GLY A 361 -6.71 15.78 22.92
CA GLY A 361 -5.28 15.86 22.61
C GLY A 361 -4.92 15.15 21.30
N ASP A 362 -5.47 13.96 21.09
CA ASP A 362 -5.26 13.20 19.85
C ASP A 362 -5.85 13.92 18.63
N PHE A 363 -7.11 14.37 18.69
CA PHE A 363 -7.73 15.13 17.62
C PHE A 363 -6.99 16.43 17.33
N LYS A 364 -6.56 17.13 18.35
CA LYS A 364 -5.76 18.35 18.21
C LYS A 364 -4.44 18.09 17.47
N ALA A 365 -3.73 17.02 17.83
CA ALA A 365 -2.49 16.63 17.17
C ALA A 365 -2.71 16.19 15.72
N MET A 366 -3.83 15.52 15.42
CA MET A 366 -4.20 15.13 14.06
C MET A 366 -4.60 16.34 13.22
N TYR A 367 -5.41 17.25 13.74
CA TYR A 367 -5.77 18.49 13.03
C TYR A 367 -4.57 19.38 12.72
N LYS A 368 -3.61 19.49 13.65
CA LYS A 368 -2.33 20.18 13.39
C LYS A 368 -1.54 19.52 12.27
N ALA A 369 -1.48 18.18 12.26
CA ALA A 369 -0.79 17.43 11.20
C ALA A 369 -1.48 17.56 9.83
N LEU A 370 -2.79 17.80 9.81
CA LEU A 370 -3.58 17.96 8.58
C LEU A 370 -3.50 19.37 7.98
N GLU A 371 -3.08 20.37 8.74
CA GLU A 371 -2.88 21.74 8.21
C GLU A 371 -4.10 22.29 7.48
N GLY A 372 -5.29 22.12 8.06
CA GLY A 372 -6.57 22.56 7.49
C GLY A 372 -7.25 21.57 6.53
N ARG A 373 -6.60 20.42 6.24
CA ARG A 373 -7.25 19.35 5.45
C ARG A 373 -8.37 18.68 6.25
N PRO A 374 -9.44 18.20 5.59
CA PRO A 374 -10.58 17.60 6.29
C PRO A 374 -10.26 16.27 6.93
N MET A 375 -10.97 15.97 8.04
CA MET A 375 -10.93 14.68 8.72
C MET A 375 -12.34 14.26 9.12
N THR A 376 -12.76 13.06 8.69
CA THR A 376 -14.00 12.44 9.14
C THR A 376 -13.72 11.58 10.36
N VAL A 377 -14.25 11.98 11.51
CA VAL A 377 -14.12 11.26 12.78
C VAL A 377 -15.35 10.39 12.98
N ARG A 378 -15.15 9.09 13.10
CA ARG A 378 -16.21 8.12 13.40
C ARG A 378 -16.36 7.98 14.91
N TYR A 379 -17.59 8.07 15.42
CA TYR A 379 -17.89 7.72 16.79
C TYR A 379 -17.55 6.26 17.08
N LEU A 380 -17.38 5.94 18.38
CA LEU A 380 -17.11 4.58 18.85
C LEU A 380 -18.08 3.60 18.19
N ASP A 381 -17.51 2.65 17.45
CA ASP A 381 -18.30 1.70 16.64
C ASP A 381 -18.38 0.30 17.26
N PRO A 382 -17.29 -0.33 17.76
CA PRO A 382 -17.35 -1.70 18.26
C PRO A 382 -18.27 -1.87 19.48
N PRO A 383 -18.81 -3.08 19.69
CA PRO A 383 -19.58 -3.40 20.89
C PRO A 383 -18.72 -3.26 22.14
N LEU A 384 -19.36 -2.88 23.26
CA LEU A 384 -18.65 -2.59 24.52
C LEU A 384 -17.89 -3.80 25.09
N HIS A 385 -18.31 -5.03 24.79
CA HIS A 385 -17.60 -6.23 25.27
C HIS A 385 -16.18 -6.38 24.72
N GLU A 386 -15.84 -5.74 23.59
CA GLU A 386 -14.48 -5.75 23.07
C GLU A 386 -13.48 -5.03 24.00
N PHE A 387 -13.95 -4.08 24.77
CA PHE A 387 -13.15 -3.28 25.70
C PHE A 387 -13.19 -3.80 27.13
N THR A 388 -14.03 -4.80 27.45
CA THR A 388 -14.15 -5.33 28.80
C THR A 388 -12.85 -6.02 29.23
N PRO A 389 -12.57 -6.09 30.56
CA PRO A 389 -11.41 -6.83 31.06
C PRO A 389 -11.49 -8.30 30.68
N LYS A 390 -10.35 -8.89 30.28
CA LYS A 390 -10.26 -10.27 29.79
C LYS A 390 -9.69 -11.24 30.83
N THR A 391 -8.91 -10.73 31.78
CA THR A 391 -8.25 -11.53 32.79
C THR A 391 -8.88 -11.29 34.18
N GLU A 392 -8.74 -12.26 35.09
CA GLU A 392 -9.19 -12.10 36.48
C GLU A 392 -8.45 -10.97 37.20
N GLU A 393 -7.17 -10.73 36.86
CA GLU A 393 -6.37 -9.64 37.40
C GLU A 393 -6.94 -8.29 37.00
N GLU A 394 -7.23 -8.08 35.71
CA GLU A 394 -7.86 -6.86 35.20
C GLU A 394 -9.24 -6.61 35.80
N MET A 395 -10.03 -7.69 36.06
CA MET A 395 -11.33 -7.58 36.72
C MET A 395 -11.17 -7.19 38.18
N ALA A 396 -10.18 -7.75 38.89
CA ALA A 396 -9.90 -7.44 40.27
C ALA A 396 -9.42 -5.99 40.46
N ASP A 397 -8.54 -5.51 39.56
CA ASP A 397 -8.07 -4.13 39.60
C ASP A 397 -9.21 -3.13 39.35
N LEU A 398 -10.07 -3.40 38.36
CA LEU A 398 -11.23 -2.58 38.09
C LEU A 398 -12.23 -2.57 39.24
N ALA A 399 -12.53 -3.74 39.81
CA ALA A 399 -13.41 -3.90 40.95
C ALA A 399 -12.91 -3.11 42.18
N LYS A 400 -11.62 -3.20 42.47
CA LYS A 400 -10.97 -2.47 43.56
C LYS A 400 -11.07 -0.94 43.38
N ASP A 401 -10.80 -0.45 42.16
CA ASP A 401 -10.87 0.97 41.87
C ASP A 401 -12.30 1.53 41.96
N MET A 402 -13.28 0.75 41.52
CA MET A 402 -14.69 1.14 41.58
C MET A 402 -15.38 0.87 42.93
N GLY A 403 -14.74 0.15 43.85
CA GLY A 403 -15.31 -0.23 45.14
C GLY A 403 -16.46 -1.24 45.02
N ILE A 404 -16.44 -2.09 44.02
CA ILE A 404 -17.42 -3.17 43.77
C ILE A 404 -16.73 -4.54 43.84
N THR A 405 -17.50 -5.62 43.77
CA THR A 405 -16.95 -6.98 43.77
C THR A 405 -16.52 -7.43 42.36
N VAL A 406 -15.58 -8.39 42.31
CA VAL A 406 -15.16 -9.01 41.03
C VAL A 406 -16.33 -9.72 40.36
N ASP A 407 -17.23 -10.32 41.13
CA ASP A 407 -18.43 -11.00 40.64
C ASP A 407 -19.38 -10.00 39.94
N GLU A 408 -19.51 -8.77 40.45
CA GLU A 408 -20.31 -7.72 39.81
C GLU A 408 -19.67 -7.31 38.44
N VAL A 409 -18.34 -7.14 38.39
CA VAL A 409 -17.63 -6.86 37.12
C VAL A 409 -17.85 -7.99 36.14
N LYS A 410 -17.66 -9.24 36.56
CA LYS A 410 -17.82 -10.43 35.71
C LYS A 410 -19.25 -10.54 35.19
N LYS A 411 -20.24 -10.37 36.04
CA LYS A 411 -21.64 -10.37 35.64
C LYS A 411 -21.92 -9.32 34.54
N LYS A 412 -21.38 -8.11 34.70
CA LYS A 412 -21.56 -7.05 33.72
C LYS A 412 -20.89 -7.38 32.37
N CYS A 413 -19.69 -7.98 32.41
CA CYS A 413 -19.00 -8.45 31.20
C CYS A 413 -19.81 -9.55 30.50
N ASP A 414 -20.39 -10.49 31.26
CA ASP A 414 -21.21 -11.55 30.68
C ASP A 414 -22.52 -11.02 30.08
N GLU A 415 -23.17 -10.04 30.74
CA GLU A 415 -24.35 -9.36 30.18
C GLU A 415 -24.10 -8.60 28.87
N LEU A 416 -22.90 -8.07 28.70
CA LEU A 416 -22.52 -7.31 27.52
C LEU A 416 -22.00 -8.21 26.37
N HIS A 417 -21.79 -9.50 26.64
CA HIS A 417 -21.25 -10.40 25.63
C HIS A 417 -22.21 -10.56 24.45
N GLU A 418 -21.73 -10.24 23.26
CA GLU A 418 -22.52 -10.32 22.02
C GLU A 418 -22.25 -11.65 21.32
N PHE A 419 -23.32 -12.40 21.02
CA PHE A 419 -23.22 -13.63 20.25
C PHE A 419 -22.79 -13.35 18.80
N ASN A 420 -23.28 -12.25 18.21
CA ASN A 420 -22.87 -11.76 16.90
C ASN A 420 -22.48 -10.28 16.99
N PRO A 421 -21.18 -9.98 17.14
CA PRO A 421 -20.70 -8.60 17.25
C PRO A 421 -21.07 -7.69 16.08
N MET A 422 -21.25 -8.25 14.88
CA MET A 422 -21.63 -7.48 13.69
C MET A 422 -23.04 -6.90 13.79
N MET A 423 -23.95 -7.60 14.45
CA MET A 423 -25.36 -7.25 14.60
C MET A 423 -25.72 -6.73 16.01
N GLY A 424 -24.75 -6.69 16.91
CA GLY A 424 -24.91 -6.38 18.32
C GLY A 424 -25.18 -4.91 18.64
N HIS A 425 -25.10 -4.58 19.93
CA HIS A 425 -25.27 -3.24 20.47
C HIS A 425 -24.00 -2.42 20.26
N ARG A 426 -23.93 -1.75 19.12
CA ARG A 426 -22.76 -1.00 18.65
C ARG A 426 -23.16 0.22 17.83
N GLY A 427 -22.18 1.08 17.51
CA GLY A 427 -22.35 2.22 16.62
C GLY A 427 -23.40 3.23 17.10
N CYS A 428 -24.34 3.63 16.22
CA CYS A 428 -25.38 4.60 16.59
C CYS A 428 -26.25 4.10 17.73
N ARG A 429 -26.44 2.79 17.91
CA ARG A 429 -27.21 2.20 19.01
C ARG A 429 -26.57 2.49 20.36
N LEU A 430 -25.20 2.46 20.43
CA LEU A 430 -24.47 2.90 21.63
C LEU A 430 -24.71 4.38 21.91
N ALA A 431 -24.63 5.24 20.89
CA ALA A 431 -24.85 6.67 21.03
C ALA A 431 -26.30 7.01 21.45
N VAL A 432 -27.27 6.17 21.10
CA VAL A 432 -28.67 6.31 21.57
C VAL A 432 -28.83 5.86 23.02
N THR A 433 -28.21 4.74 23.41
CA THR A 433 -28.34 4.18 24.77
C THR A 433 -27.44 4.91 25.79
N TYR A 434 -26.27 5.34 25.36
CA TYR A 434 -25.30 6.08 26.15
C TYR A 434 -24.98 7.45 25.52
N PRO A 435 -25.94 8.39 25.52
CA PRO A 435 -25.79 9.69 24.86
C PRO A 435 -24.62 10.51 25.43
N GLU A 436 -24.24 10.29 26.69
CA GLU A 436 -23.08 10.90 27.32
C GLU A 436 -21.76 10.59 26.59
N LEU A 437 -21.65 9.41 25.95
CA LEU A 437 -20.49 9.05 25.15
C LEU A 437 -20.41 9.92 23.88
N ALA A 438 -21.53 10.06 23.16
CA ALA A 438 -21.63 10.93 22.00
C ALA A 438 -21.35 12.41 22.37
N LYS A 439 -21.83 12.87 23.52
CA LYS A 439 -21.57 14.22 24.03
C LYS A 439 -20.08 14.44 24.28
N MET A 440 -19.42 13.49 24.94
CA MET A 440 -17.99 13.57 25.21
C MET A 440 -17.16 13.62 23.94
N GLN A 441 -17.44 12.71 22.98
CA GLN A 441 -16.71 12.68 21.71
C GLN A 441 -16.92 13.95 20.87
N THR A 442 -18.16 14.45 20.80
CA THR A 442 -18.46 15.74 20.13
C THR A 442 -17.66 16.87 20.78
N ARG A 443 -17.68 16.98 22.10
CA ARG A 443 -16.93 18.02 22.83
C ARG A 443 -15.44 17.94 22.54
N ALA A 444 -14.84 16.75 22.56
CA ALA A 444 -13.43 16.55 22.25
C ALA A 444 -13.05 17.02 20.85
N ILE A 445 -13.88 16.68 19.85
CA ILE A 445 -13.68 17.07 18.45
C ILE A 445 -13.78 18.59 18.30
N MET A 446 -14.83 19.21 18.85
CA MET A 446 -15.08 20.64 18.72
C MET A 446 -14.04 21.49 19.45
N GLU A 447 -13.67 21.11 20.67
CA GLU A 447 -12.64 21.83 21.44
C GLU A 447 -11.28 21.74 20.73
N ALA A 448 -10.91 20.55 20.19
CA ALA A 448 -9.67 20.38 19.43
C ALA A 448 -9.63 21.25 18.17
N ALA A 449 -10.71 21.28 17.41
CA ALA A 449 -10.81 22.09 16.21
C ALA A 449 -10.71 23.58 16.49
N ILE A 450 -11.40 24.06 17.53
CA ILE A 450 -11.35 25.48 17.95
C ILE A 450 -9.93 25.84 18.41
N GLU A 451 -9.31 25.03 19.26
CA GLU A 451 -7.96 25.29 19.74
C GLU A 451 -6.92 25.35 18.62
N VAL A 452 -7.03 24.47 17.62
CA VAL A 452 -6.12 24.49 16.45
C VAL A 452 -6.37 25.71 15.58
N LYS A 453 -7.63 26.14 15.38
CA LYS A 453 -7.95 27.37 14.68
C LYS A 453 -7.35 28.60 15.39
N GLU A 454 -7.43 28.67 16.72
CA GLU A 454 -6.90 29.77 17.52
C GLU A 454 -5.36 29.79 17.58
N GLU A 455 -4.73 28.60 17.73
CA GLU A 455 -3.28 28.49 17.90
C GLU A 455 -2.50 28.57 16.58
N ASP A 456 -2.99 27.87 15.55
CA ASP A 456 -2.25 27.67 14.29
C ASP A 456 -2.93 28.35 13.08
N GLY A 457 -4.14 28.90 13.26
CA GLY A 457 -4.86 29.63 12.20
C GLY A 457 -5.50 28.73 11.12
N TYR A 458 -5.52 27.42 11.30
CA TYR A 458 -6.14 26.52 10.33
C TYR A 458 -7.67 26.56 10.44
N ASP A 459 -8.34 26.74 9.30
CA ASP A 459 -9.80 26.71 9.24
C ASP A 459 -10.30 25.27 9.11
N ILE A 460 -10.65 24.69 10.26
CA ILE A 460 -11.07 23.29 10.36
C ILE A 460 -12.58 23.21 10.40
N ILE A 461 -13.15 22.40 9.53
CA ILE A 461 -14.56 22.01 9.55
C ILE A 461 -14.65 20.59 10.10
N PRO A 462 -15.11 20.39 11.35
CA PRO A 462 -15.25 19.06 11.92
C PRO A 462 -16.27 18.20 11.16
N GLU A 463 -15.85 17.04 10.69
CA GLU A 463 -16.73 16.06 10.07
C GLU A 463 -16.94 14.88 11.02
N ILE A 464 -18.19 14.63 11.42
CA ILE A 464 -18.55 13.58 12.38
C ILE A 464 -19.36 12.51 11.66
N MET A 465 -18.86 11.26 11.70
CA MET A 465 -19.53 10.09 11.17
C MET A 465 -20.26 9.34 12.31
N ILE A 466 -21.56 9.17 12.16
CA ILE A 466 -22.38 8.33 13.03
C ILE A 466 -22.49 6.95 12.38
N PRO A 467 -21.87 5.91 12.94
CA PRO A 467 -21.80 4.60 12.30
C PRO A 467 -23.08 3.78 12.48
N LEU A 468 -23.32 2.83 11.55
CA LEU A 468 -24.41 1.84 11.60
C LEU A 468 -25.84 2.40 11.70
N VAL A 469 -26.07 3.54 11.11
CA VAL A 469 -27.43 4.11 11.03
C VAL A 469 -28.31 3.24 10.14
N GLY A 470 -29.37 2.68 10.71
CA GLY A 470 -30.38 1.90 9.99
C GLY A 470 -31.65 2.70 9.71
N GLU A 471 -32.00 3.65 10.60
CA GLU A 471 -33.22 4.44 10.50
C GLU A 471 -32.98 5.94 10.63
N LYS A 472 -33.81 6.74 9.96
CA LYS A 472 -33.78 8.21 10.03
C LYS A 472 -33.91 8.74 11.47
N LYS A 473 -34.66 8.06 12.32
CA LYS A 473 -34.88 8.47 13.73
C LYS A 473 -33.62 8.37 14.55
N GLU A 474 -32.81 7.32 14.34
CA GLU A 474 -31.52 7.12 15.01
C GLU A 474 -30.56 8.25 14.63
N LEU A 475 -30.42 8.52 13.34
CA LEU A 475 -29.58 9.63 12.85
C LEU A 475 -30.02 10.96 13.44
N LYS A 476 -31.34 11.25 13.41
CA LYS A 476 -31.88 12.51 13.96
C LYS A 476 -31.54 12.65 15.43
N PHE A 477 -31.76 11.61 16.24
CA PHE A 477 -31.49 11.66 17.67
C PHE A 477 -30.02 11.98 17.99
N VAL A 478 -29.09 11.25 17.37
CA VAL A 478 -27.64 11.47 17.63
C VAL A 478 -27.19 12.81 17.02
N LYS A 479 -27.70 13.19 15.84
CA LYS A 479 -27.41 14.50 15.25
C LYS A 479 -27.86 15.65 16.13
N ASP A 480 -29.04 15.56 16.76
CA ASP A 480 -29.54 16.60 17.66
C ASP A 480 -28.58 16.77 18.87
N ILE A 481 -28.02 15.68 19.41
CA ILE A 481 -26.99 15.72 20.45
C ILE A 481 -25.71 16.40 19.95
N VAL A 482 -25.24 16.04 18.76
CA VAL A 482 -24.04 16.64 18.15
C VAL A 482 -24.20 18.16 18.03
N VAL A 483 -25.34 18.61 17.47
CA VAL A 483 -25.61 20.03 17.27
C VAL A 483 -25.70 20.77 18.61
N GLU A 484 -26.42 20.20 19.58
CA GLU A 484 -26.56 20.81 20.92
C GLU A 484 -25.18 21.02 21.58
N VAL A 485 -24.33 19.98 21.61
CA VAL A 485 -23.00 20.07 22.21
C VAL A 485 -22.07 21.00 21.43
N ALA A 486 -22.13 20.93 20.09
CA ALA A 486 -21.31 21.81 19.25
C ALA A 486 -21.64 23.31 19.51
N GLU A 487 -22.93 23.65 19.54
CA GLU A 487 -23.36 25.05 19.84
C GLU A 487 -23.00 25.45 21.27
N GLN A 488 -23.09 24.53 22.23
CA GLN A 488 -22.65 24.80 23.59
C GLN A 488 -21.15 25.11 23.65
N VAL A 489 -20.31 24.27 23.03
CA VAL A 489 -18.85 24.47 23.02
C VAL A 489 -18.45 25.76 22.30
N LYS A 490 -19.09 26.05 21.16
CA LYS A 490 -18.90 27.33 20.42
C LYS A 490 -19.18 28.52 21.31
N LYS A 491 -20.30 28.49 22.04
CA LYS A 491 -20.68 29.55 22.99
C LYS A 491 -19.69 29.69 24.16
N GLU A 492 -19.28 28.55 24.76
CA GLU A 492 -18.30 28.54 25.86
C GLU A 492 -16.95 29.10 25.45
N LYS A 493 -16.50 28.80 24.22
CA LYS A 493 -15.20 29.23 23.67
C LYS A 493 -15.27 30.55 22.92
N GLY A 494 -16.47 31.12 22.66
CA GLY A 494 -16.62 32.32 21.85
C GLY A 494 -16.20 32.17 20.39
N SER A 495 -16.32 30.96 19.83
CA SER A 495 -15.86 30.62 18.48
C SER A 495 -17.00 30.60 17.45
N ASP A 496 -16.66 30.96 16.22
CA ASP A 496 -17.56 30.95 15.06
C ASP A 496 -17.35 29.76 14.12
N ILE A 497 -16.63 28.71 14.54
CA ILE A 497 -16.34 27.53 13.73
C ILE A 497 -17.63 26.90 13.18
N GLN A 498 -17.57 26.46 11.94
CA GLN A 498 -18.75 25.87 11.23
C GLN A 498 -18.95 24.41 11.59
#